data_fdd59432b0e5d887dfc1e3b55e4ca9cf
#
_entry.id   fdd59432b0e5d887dfc1e3b55e4ca9cf
#
_cell.length_a   1.000
_cell.length_b   1.000
_cell.length_c   1.000
_cell.angle_alpha   90.00
_cell.angle_beta   90.00
_cell.angle_gamma   90.00
#
_symmetry.space_group_name_H-M   'P 1'
#
loop_
_entity.id
_entity.type
_entity.pdbx_description
1 polymer ?
#
loop_
_entity_poly.entity_id
_entity_poly.type
_entity_poly.pdbx_seq_one_letter_code
_entity_poly.pdbx_strand_id
1 'polypeptide(L)'
;MTKEVSICLHGHFYQPPRENPWIEEIEQQDSAAPFHDWNERIHYECYLPNSRARALDSKGKIVDIVNNFEHVSFNFGPTLLSWLDAKHPDTYKSIIRADQVSRELHHGHGNAIAQVYNHMILPLANLRDKRTQIRWGLEDFRYRFGRESESIWLPETAVNEDTLEALVAEKIKY
;
A
#
# COMPACT_ATOMS: atom_id res chain seq x y z
N MET A 1 13.10 -24.59 26.00
CA MET A 1 13.03 -23.84 24.73
C MET A 1 12.26 -22.58 25.00
N THR A 2 12.88 -21.42 24.94
CA THR A 2 12.20 -20.12 24.99
C THR A 2 11.37 -20.01 23.72
N LYS A 3 10.06 -19.80 23.86
CA LYS A 3 9.19 -19.46 22.72
C LYS A 3 9.66 -18.11 22.18
N GLU A 4 10.10 -18.09 20.93
CA GLU A 4 10.39 -16.85 20.22
C GLU A 4 9.04 -16.18 19.88
N VAL A 5 8.88 -14.94 20.30
CA VAL A 5 7.65 -14.16 20.06
C VAL A 5 8.00 -13.06 19.06
N SER A 6 7.28 -13.03 17.95
CA SER A 6 7.46 -12.02 16.90
C SER A 6 6.24 -11.08 16.85
N ILE A 7 6.48 -9.83 16.52
CA ILE A 7 5.44 -8.83 16.28
C ILE A 7 5.49 -8.44 14.81
N CYS A 8 4.37 -8.55 14.11
CA CYS A 8 4.20 -8.07 12.74
C CYS A 8 3.31 -6.82 12.75
N LEU A 9 3.80 -5.74 12.17
CA LEU A 9 3.02 -4.52 11.93
C LEU A 9 2.67 -4.44 10.45
N HIS A 10 1.40 -4.21 10.14
CA HIS A 10 0.92 -4.01 8.78
C HIS A 10 0.22 -2.66 8.65
N GLY A 11 0.62 -1.89 7.65
CA GLY A 11 0.00 -0.62 7.28
C GLY A 11 -0.85 -0.78 6.02
N HIS A 12 -2.15 -0.47 6.12
CA HIS A 12 -3.05 -0.38 4.97
C HIS A 12 -3.16 1.08 4.53
N PHE A 13 -2.51 1.41 3.40
CA PHE A 13 -2.50 2.77 2.85
C PHE A 13 -3.41 2.84 1.63
N TYR A 14 -4.55 3.49 1.82
CA TYR A 14 -5.56 3.61 0.79
C TYR A 14 -6.19 4.99 0.79
N GLN A 15 -6.41 5.53 -0.40
CA GLN A 15 -7.31 6.65 -0.65
C GLN A 15 -8.26 6.24 -1.77
N PRO A 16 -9.56 6.55 -1.66
CA PRO A 16 -10.47 6.34 -2.77
C PRO A 16 -10.05 7.22 -3.96
N PRO A 17 -10.41 6.83 -5.19
CA PRO A 17 -10.26 7.71 -6.35
C PRO A 17 -10.98 9.04 -6.06
N ARG A 18 -10.28 10.15 -6.28
CA ARG A 18 -10.80 11.49 -5.99
C ARG A 18 -10.88 12.37 -7.23
N GLU A 19 -10.28 11.89 -8.32
CA GLU A 19 -10.25 12.58 -9.59
C GLU A 19 -11.67 12.72 -10.17
N ASN A 20 -11.98 13.92 -10.63
CA ASN A 20 -13.17 14.13 -11.43
C ASN A 20 -12.96 13.41 -12.78
N PRO A 21 -13.81 12.42 -13.14
CA PRO A 21 -13.58 11.57 -14.31
C PRO A 21 -13.68 12.29 -15.67
N TRP A 22 -14.16 13.53 -15.68
CA TRP A 22 -14.29 14.34 -16.90
C TRP A 22 -13.04 15.17 -17.20
N ILE A 23 -12.29 15.54 -16.16
CA ILE A 23 -11.11 16.40 -16.29
C ILE A 23 -9.83 15.72 -15.81
N GLU A 24 -9.93 14.51 -15.25
CA GLU A 24 -8.83 13.70 -14.71
C GLU A 24 -7.97 14.44 -13.65
N GLU A 25 -8.57 15.40 -12.96
CA GLU A 25 -7.93 16.19 -11.90
C GLU A 25 -8.76 16.11 -10.62
N ILE A 26 -8.09 16.26 -9.48
CA ILE A 26 -8.77 16.36 -8.18
C ILE A 26 -9.18 17.82 -7.98
N GLU A 27 -10.47 18.04 -7.79
CA GLU A 27 -11.00 19.37 -7.46
C GLU A 27 -10.69 19.72 -6.00
N GLN A 28 -10.65 21.00 -5.69
CA GLN A 28 -10.41 21.47 -4.33
C GLN A 28 -11.48 20.92 -3.37
N GLN A 29 -11.02 20.43 -2.23
CA GLN A 29 -11.85 19.84 -1.18
C GLN A 29 -11.76 20.66 0.10
N ASP A 30 -12.75 21.50 0.38
CA ASP A 30 -12.75 22.42 1.55
C ASP A 30 -12.52 21.69 2.87
N SER A 31 -13.00 20.45 3.01
CA SER A 31 -12.79 19.63 4.21
C SER A 31 -11.34 19.20 4.43
N ALA A 32 -10.48 19.33 3.43
CA ALA A 32 -9.05 19.03 3.52
C ALA A 32 -8.20 20.26 3.93
N ALA A 33 -8.81 21.42 4.07
CA ALA A 33 -8.09 22.66 4.39
C ALA A 33 -7.06 22.48 5.52
N PRO A 34 -5.86 23.09 5.47
CA PRO A 34 -5.39 24.05 4.48
C PRO A 34 -4.83 23.44 3.17
N PHE A 35 -4.94 22.14 2.98
CA PHE A 35 -4.48 21.44 1.77
C PHE A 35 -5.52 21.55 0.65
N HIS A 36 -5.09 21.38 -0.60
CA HIS A 36 -5.96 21.40 -1.75
C HIS A 36 -7.02 20.28 -1.69
N ASP A 37 -6.60 19.07 -1.32
CA ASP A 37 -7.43 17.88 -1.27
C ASP A 37 -6.92 16.89 -0.21
N TRP A 38 -7.68 15.81 0.01
CA TRP A 38 -7.32 14.79 0.98
C TRP A 38 -6.11 13.96 0.62
N ASN A 39 -5.76 13.79 -0.65
CA ASN A 39 -4.54 13.11 -1.03
C ASN A 39 -3.31 13.92 -0.61
N GLU A 40 -3.32 15.23 -0.87
CA GLU A 40 -2.27 16.14 -0.42
C GLU A 40 -2.13 16.17 1.10
N ARG A 41 -3.26 16.24 1.80
CA ARG A 41 -3.27 16.27 3.26
C ARG A 41 -2.67 15.00 3.85
N ILE A 42 -3.14 13.82 3.43
CA ILE A 42 -2.64 12.55 3.96
C ILE A 42 -1.21 12.27 3.49
N HIS A 43 -0.82 12.72 2.30
CA HIS A 43 0.58 12.68 1.89
C HIS A 43 1.46 13.43 2.89
N TYR A 44 1.13 14.67 3.22
CA TYR A 44 1.89 15.50 4.16
C TYR A 44 1.87 14.94 5.59
N GLU A 45 0.73 14.49 6.08
CA GLU A 45 0.55 14.01 7.45
C GLU A 45 1.03 12.57 7.68
N CYS A 46 1.06 11.72 6.62
CA CYS A 46 1.32 10.29 6.75
C CYS A 46 2.40 9.77 5.81
N TYR A 47 2.20 9.83 4.48
CA TYR A 47 3.09 9.08 3.56
C TYR A 47 4.51 9.67 3.51
N LEU A 48 4.61 10.98 3.44
CA LEU A 48 5.89 11.68 3.44
C LEU A 48 6.66 11.48 4.75
N PRO A 49 6.09 11.68 5.96
CA PRO A 49 6.79 11.41 7.21
C PRO A 49 7.25 9.96 7.37
N ASN A 50 6.46 8.98 6.90
CA ASN A 50 6.85 7.57 6.97
C ASN A 50 7.99 7.24 6.01
N SER A 51 8.08 7.89 4.86
CA SER A 51 9.18 7.68 3.90
C SER A 51 10.52 8.25 4.37
N ARG A 52 10.52 9.15 5.37
CA ARG A 52 11.71 9.81 5.93
C ARG A 52 11.51 10.21 7.40
N ALA A 53 11.22 9.23 8.23
CA ALA A 53 11.02 9.42 9.65
C ALA A 53 12.32 9.88 10.33
N ARG A 54 12.21 10.86 11.22
CA ARG A 54 13.36 11.41 11.95
C ARG A 54 13.50 10.69 13.28
N ALA A 55 14.58 9.93 13.45
CA ALA A 55 14.97 9.42 14.76
C ALA A 55 15.65 10.54 15.56
N LEU A 56 15.16 10.79 16.76
CA LEU A 56 15.68 11.86 17.63
C LEU A 56 16.38 11.28 18.84
N ASP A 57 17.46 11.93 19.29
CA ASP A 57 18.07 11.64 20.59
C ASP A 57 17.26 12.26 21.76
N SER A 58 17.70 12.01 22.99
CA SER A 58 17.06 12.56 24.19
C SER A 58 17.07 14.09 24.31
N LYS A 59 17.82 14.77 23.44
CA LYS A 59 17.90 16.23 23.36
C LYS A 59 17.12 16.79 22.17
N GLY A 60 16.37 15.94 21.44
CA GLY A 60 15.60 16.34 20.26
C GLY A 60 16.42 16.56 18.98
N LYS A 61 17.70 16.16 18.96
CA LYS A 61 18.55 16.24 17.77
C LYS A 61 18.29 15.04 16.86
N ILE A 62 18.19 15.28 15.55
CA ILE A 62 18.06 14.22 14.56
C ILE A 62 19.38 13.44 14.54
N VAL A 63 19.32 12.14 14.80
CA VAL A 63 20.45 11.20 14.77
C VAL A 63 20.38 10.27 13.58
N ASP A 64 19.18 10.06 13.01
CA ASP A 64 19.00 9.24 11.82
C ASP A 64 17.74 9.66 11.05
N ILE A 65 17.66 9.27 9.77
CA ILE A 65 16.47 9.38 8.92
C ILE A 65 16.16 8.00 8.38
N VAL A 66 15.02 7.46 8.77
CA VAL A 66 14.60 6.07 8.51
C VAL A 66 13.39 6.06 7.60
N ASN A 67 13.36 5.14 6.65
CA ASN A 67 12.16 4.83 5.88
C ASN A 67 11.36 3.73 6.60
N ASN A 68 10.25 4.08 7.23
CA ASN A 68 9.43 3.14 8.00
C ASN A 68 8.87 1.99 7.14
N PHE A 69 8.66 2.21 5.84
CA PHE A 69 8.22 1.15 4.92
C PHE A 69 9.24 0.02 4.74
N GLU A 70 10.51 0.22 5.10
CA GLU A 70 11.52 -0.84 5.14
C GLU A 70 11.31 -1.82 6.30
N HIS A 71 10.53 -1.45 7.32
CA HIS A 71 10.40 -2.16 8.60
C HIS A 71 8.99 -2.67 8.91
N VAL A 72 7.99 -2.28 8.14
CA VAL A 72 6.58 -2.69 8.31
C VAL A 72 6.08 -3.34 7.03
N SER A 73 5.21 -4.35 7.17
CA SER A 73 4.45 -4.84 6.02
C SER A 73 3.44 -3.78 5.59
N PHE A 74 3.20 -3.65 4.28
CA PHE A 74 2.28 -2.62 3.79
C PHE A 74 1.63 -2.99 2.46
N ASN A 75 0.48 -2.36 2.19
CA ASN A 75 -0.09 -2.26 0.86
C ASN A 75 -0.49 -0.81 0.56
N PHE A 76 -0.48 -0.46 -0.72
CA PHE A 76 -0.96 0.82 -1.23
C PHE A 76 -2.01 0.60 -2.30
N GLY A 77 -3.05 1.43 -2.30
CA GLY A 77 -4.06 1.41 -3.36
C GLY A 77 -3.47 1.83 -4.72
N PRO A 78 -3.84 1.15 -5.84
CA PRO A 78 -3.31 1.46 -7.17
C PRO A 78 -3.52 2.91 -7.60
N THR A 79 -4.69 3.49 -7.37
CA THR A 79 -4.97 4.90 -7.70
C THR A 79 -4.12 5.85 -6.87
N LEU A 80 -3.91 5.56 -5.59
CA LEU A 80 -3.02 6.32 -4.73
C LEU A 80 -1.58 6.27 -5.22
N LEU A 81 -1.08 5.09 -5.63
CA LEU A 81 0.27 4.97 -6.18
C LEU A 81 0.43 5.72 -7.51
N SER A 82 -0.59 5.71 -8.37
CA SER A 82 -0.57 6.51 -9.61
C SER A 82 -0.51 8.01 -9.32
N TRP A 83 -1.30 8.47 -8.35
CA TRP A 83 -1.28 9.86 -7.91
C TRP A 83 0.08 10.25 -7.30
N LEU A 84 0.65 9.40 -6.43
CA LEU A 84 1.98 9.63 -5.85
C LEU A 84 3.07 9.68 -6.92
N ASP A 85 3.04 8.79 -7.91
CA ASP A 85 4.01 8.80 -9.01
C ASP A 85 3.95 10.11 -9.81
N ALA A 86 2.76 10.62 -10.07
CA ALA A 86 2.55 11.85 -10.84
C ALA A 86 2.86 13.13 -10.04
N LYS A 87 2.41 13.20 -8.77
CA LYS A 87 2.46 14.44 -7.98
C LYS A 87 3.61 14.46 -6.96
N HIS A 88 4.02 13.30 -6.41
CA HIS A 88 5.04 13.14 -5.39
C HIS A 88 6.02 12.00 -5.68
N PRO A 89 6.74 12.06 -6.83
CA PRO A 89 7.58 10.96 -7.31
C PRO A 89 8.69 10.54 -6.35
N ASP A 90 9.17 11.43 -5.49
CA ASP A 90 10.19 11.07 -4.50
C ASP A 90 9.62 10.17 -3.40
N THR A 91 8.41 10.45 -2.93
CA THR A 91 7.71 9.58 -1.97
C THR A 91 7.36 8.24 -2.61
N TYR A 92 6.86 8.23 -3.85
CA TYR A 92 6.60 7.02 -4.60
C TYR A 92 7.86 6.14 -4.72
N LYS A 93 8.97 6.70 -5.21
CA LYS A 93 10.25 5.97 -5.32
C LYS A 93 10.74 5.43 -3.99
N SER A 94 10.53 6.19 -2.90
CA SER A 94 10.91 5.78 -1.55
C SER A 94 10.13 4.55 -1.08
N ILE A 95 8.83 4.48 -1.41
CA ILE A 95 7.97 3.32 -1.12
C ILE A 95 8.43 2.09 -1.93
N ILE A 96 8.65 2.25 -3.24
CA ILE A 96 9.11 1.14 -4.09
C ILE A 96 10.49 0.62 -3.63
N ARG A 97 11.42 1.54 -3.32
CA ARG A 97 12.74 1.19 -2.81
C ARG A 97 12.69 0.45 -1.47
N ALA A 98 11.76 0.81 -0.58
CA ALA A 98 11.60 0.15 0.71
C ALA A 98 11.32 -1.35 0.57
N ASP A 99 10.50 -1.74 -0.40
CA ASP A 99 10.26 -3.17 -0.69
C ASP A 99 11.54 -3.86 -1.20
N GLN A 100 12.33 -3.19 -2.04
CA GLN A 100 13.60 -3.74 -2.52
C GLN A 100 14.58 -3.97 -1.38
N VAL A 101 14.74 -2.99 -0.48
CA VAL A 101 15.61 -3.09 0.70
C VAL A 101 15.14 -4.20 1.63
N SER A 102 13.83 -4.27 1.93
CA SER A 102 13.29 -5.31 2.80
C SER A 102 13.50 -6.72 2.24
N ARG A 103 13.46 -6.90 0.91
CA ARG A 103 13.78 -8.18 0.25
C ARG A 103 15.22 -8.62 0.48
N GLU A 104 16.16 -7.69 0.43
CA GLU A 104 17.57 -8.00 0.72
C GLU A 104 17.76 -8.45 2.17
N LEU A 105 17.01 -7.86 3.11
CA LEU A 105 17.06 -8.19 4.54
C LEU A 105 16.31 -9.49 4.90
N HIS A 106 15.27 -9.84 4.14
CA HIS A 106 14.35 -10.93 4.47
C HIS A 106 14.38 -12.08 3.45
N HIS A 107 15.58 -12.47 3.00
CA HIS A 107 15.79 -13.64 2.14
C HIS A 107 14.95 -13.66 0.85
N GLY A 108 14.69 -12.49 0.27
CA GLY A 108 13.92 -12.33 -0.95
C GLY A 108 12.43 -12.00 -0.74
N HIS A 109 11.95 -11.97 0.51
CA HIS A 109 10.58 -11.58 0.85
C HIS A 109 10.49 -10.08 1.10
N GLY A 110 9.68 -9.38 0.31
CA GLY A 110 9.47 -7.94 0.45
C GLY A 110 8.32 -7.62 1.41
N ASN A 111 8.36 -6.43 1.98
CA ASN A 111 7.34 -5.95 2.91
C ASN A 111 6.02 -5.55 2.23
N ALA A 112 6.07 -5.19 0.93
CA ALA A 112 4.87 -4.84 0.18
C ALA A 112 4.03 -6.08 -0.15
N ILE A 113 2.71 -5.96 -0.04
CA ILE A 113 1.75 -6.95 -0.52
C ILE A 113 0.79 -6.31 -1.53
N ALA A 114 0.18 -7.12 -2.40
CA ALA A 114 -0.80 -6.63 -3.34
C ALA A 114 -2.10 -6.19 -2.63
N GLN A 115 -2.96 -5.51 -3.36
CA GLN A 115 -4.31 -5.14 -2.94
C GLN A 115 -5.29 -5.50 -4.05
N VAL A 116 -6.54 -5.81 -3.69
CA VAL A 116 -7.66 -5.87 -4.64
C VAL A 116 -7.81 -4.52 -5.34
N TYR A 117 -7.76 -4.49 -6.67
CA TYR A 117 -7.48 -3.29 -7.47
C TYR A 117 -8.34 -2.07 -7.12
N ASN A 118 -9.67 -2.18 -7.20
CA ASN A 118 -10.60 -1.08 -6.90
C ASN A 118 -11.10 -1.07 -5.45
N HIS A 119 -10.42 -1.73 -4.53
CA HIS A 119 -10.87 -1.85 -3.14
C HIS A 119 -12.30 -2.43 -2.99
N MET A 120 -12.65 -3.35 -3.89
CA MET A 120 -13.96 -3.99 -3.90
C MET A 120 -14.09 -4.99 -2.75
N ILE A 121 -15.20 -4.98 -2.02
CA ILE A 121 -15.53 -6.00 -1.02
C ILE A 121 -15.85 -7.31 -1.74
N LEU A 122 -14.87 -8.20 -1.85
CA LEU A 122 -14.94 -9.39 -2.70
C LEU A 122 -16.11 -10.32 -2.38
N PRO A 123 -16.53 -10.58 -1.12
CA PRO A 123 -17.70 -11.37 -0.83
C PRO A 123 -18.99 -10.89 -1.49
N LEU A 124 -19.11 -9.61 -1.79
CA LEU A 124 -20.28 -9.01 -2.46
C LEU A 124 -20.22 -9.07 -3.99
N ALA A 125 -19.06 -9.43 -4.55
CA ALA A 125 -18.85 -9.50 -5.99
C ALA A 125 -19.24 -10.89 -6.56
N ASN A 126 -19.62 -10.93 -7.84
CA ASN A 126 -19.73 -12.19 -8.57
C ASN A 126 -18.32 -12.77 -8.87
N LEU A 127 -18.25 -14.05 -9.21
CA LEU A 127 -16.98 -14.76 -9.39
C LEU A 127 -16.08 -14.14 -10.47
N ARG A 128 -16.66 -13.66 -11.58
CA ARG A 128 -15.90 -13.02 -12.66
C ARG A 128 -15.22 -11.76 -12.16
N ASP A 129 -15.94 -10.91 -11.46
CA ASP A 129 -15.44 -9.64 -10.97
C ASP A 129 -14.43 -9.84 -9.83
N LYS A 130 -14.65 -10.83 -8.93
CA LYS A 130 -13.64 -11.24 -7.94
C LYS A 130 -12.29 -11.54 -8.62
N ARG A 131 -12.29 -12.43 -9.62
CA ARG A 131 -11.08 -12.82 -10.35
C ARG A 131 -10.44 -11.63 -11.07
N THR A 132 -11.24 -10.79 -11.71
CA THR A 132 -10.74 -9.59 -12.39
C THR A 132 -10.05 -8.66 -11.43
N GLN A 133 -10.66 -8.37 -10.30
CA GLN A 133 -10.13 -7.46 -9.28
C GLN A 133 -8.85 -7.98 -8.63
N ILE A 134 -8.76 -9.28 -8.38
CA ILE A 134 -7.56 -9.94 -7.86
C ILE A 134 -6.43 -9.84 -8.92
N ARG A 135 -6.69 -10.24 -10.16
CA ARG A 135 -5.69 -10.21 -11.24
C ARG A 135 -5.17 -8.82 -11.53
N TRP A 136 -6.04 -7.84 -11.59
CA TRP A 136 -5.62 -6.45 -11.80
C TRP A 136 -4.77 -5.93 -10.64
N GLY A 137 -5.11 -6.30 -9.41
CA GLY A 137 -4.30 -5.94 -8.25
C GLY A 137 -2.92 -6.59 -8.29
N LEU A 138 -2.82 -7.85 -8.69
CA LEU A 138 -1.56 -8.56 -8.85
C LEU A 138 -0.71 -7.99 -10.00
N GLU A 139 -1.33 -7.65 -11.15
CA GLU A 139 -0.63 -7.04 -12.28
C GLU A 139 -0.10 -5.64 -11.97
N ASP A 140 -0.90 -4.78 -11.28
CA ASP A 140 -0.44 -3.47 -10.82
C ASP A 140 0.74 -3.62 -9.84
N PHE A 141 0.65 -4.58 -8.91
CA PHE A 141 1.74 -4.87 -7.99
C PHE A 141 3.01 -5.29 -8.73
N ARG A 142 2.90 -6.23 -9.66
CA ARG A 142 4.03 -6.71 -10.47
C ARG A 142 4.66 -5.57 -11.29
N TYR A 143 3.83 -4.73 -11.90
CA TYR A 143 4.28 -3.57 -12.66
C TYR A 143 5.12 -2.60 -11.82
N ARG A 144 4.67 -2.31 -10.59
CA ARG A 144 5.33 -1.31 -9.72
C ARG A 144 6.51 -1.87 -8.95
N PHE A 145 6.36 -3.03 -8.34
CA PHE A 145 7.37 -3.64 -7.46
C PHE A 145 8.32 -4.61 -8.17
N GLY A 146 8.06 -4.92 -9.45
CA GLY A 146 8.94 -5.77 -10.28
C GLY A 146 9.02 -7.22 -9.82
N ARG A 147 8.01 -7.72 -9.10
CA ARG A 147 7.93 -9.09 -8.59
C ARG A 147 6.48 -9.56 -8.41
N GLU A 148 6.29 -10.86 -8.28
CA GLU A 148 5.00 -11.41 -7.87
C GLU A 148 4.73 -11.13 -6.39
N SER A 149 3.46 -10.87 -6.05
CA SER A 149 3.04 -10.75 -4.66
C SER A 149 2.78 -12.13 -4.06
N GLU A 150 3.18 -12.33 -2.81
CA GLU A 150 2.91 -13.57 -2.09
C GLU A 150 1.60 -13.50 -1.30
N SER A 151 1.10 -12.28 -1.05
CA SER A 151 -0.09 -11.99 -0.27
C SER A 151 -0.90 -10.86 -0.90
N ILE A 152 -2.16 -10.74 -0.49
CA ILE A 152 -3.04 -9.68 -0.97
C ILE A 152 -3.92 -9.15 0.17
N TRP A 153 -4.03 -7.84 0.27
CA TRP A 153 -4.97 -7.21 1.19
C TRP A 153 -6.41 -7.34 0.68
N LEU A 154 -7.27 -7.87 1.55
CA LEU A 154 -8.71 -7.94 1.28
C LEU A 154 -9.41 -6.70 1.84
N PRO A 155 -10.08 -5.91 0.99
CA PRO A 155 -10.78 -4.71 1.41
C PRO A 155 -11.77 -4.97 2.54
N GLU A 156 -11.78 -4.07 3.50
CA GLU A 156 -12.62 -4.14 4.73
C GLU A 156 -12.40 -5.43 5.54
N THR A 157 -11.28 -6.14 5.32
CA THR A 157 -10.99 -7.45 5.92
C THR A 157 -12.10 -8.50 5.67
N ALA A 158 -12.93 -8.29 4.63
CA ALA A 158 -14.07 -9.14 4.33
C ALA A 158 -13.64 -10.36 3.50
N VAL A 159 -14.06 -11.54 3.96
CA VAL A 159 -13.72 -12.82 3.33
C VAL A 159 -14.88 -13.79 3.40
N ASN A 160 -14.99 -14.68 2.40
CA ASN A 160 -15.83 -15.87 2.39
C ASN A 160 -15.14 -16.98 1.59
N GLU A 161 -15.68 -18.20 1.59
CA GLU A 161 -15.08 -19.37 0.92
C GLU A 161 -14.84 -19.14 -0.56
N ASP A 162 -15.81 -18.60 -1.30
CA ASP A 162 -15.66 -18.30 -2.74
C ASP A 162 -14.51 -17.31 -3.00
N THR A 163 -14.25 -16.39 -2.08
CA THR A 163 -13.12 -15.45 -2.18
C THR A 163 -11.82 -16.20 -1.97
N LEU A 164 -11.73 -17.10 -0.98
CA LEU A 164 -10.54 -17.91 -0.74
C LEU A 164 -10.22 -18.81 -1.94
N GLU A 165 -11.23 -19.46 -2.52
CA GLU A 165 -11.07 -20.27 -3.74
C GLU A 165 -10.53 -19.44 -4.92
N ALA A 166 -11.04 -18.21 -5.09
CA ALA A 166 -10.55 -17.31 -6.13
C ALA A 166 -9.07 -16.90 -5.90
N LEU A 167 -8.66 -16.66 -4.65
CA LEU A 167 -7.28 -16.35 -4.28
C LEU A 167 -6.34 -17.54 -4.52
N VAL A 168 -6.75 -18.73 -4.12
CA VAL A 168 -5.98 -19.97 -4.35
C VAL A 168 -5.78 -20.21 -5.84
N ALA A 169 -6.82 -19.97 -6.67
CA ALA A 169 -6.72 -20.10 -8.13
C ALA A 169 -5.70 -19.13 -8.74
N GLU A 170 -5.48 -17.97 -8.13
CA GLU A 170 -4.48 -16.98 -8.54
C GLU A 170 -3.12 -17.14 -7.79
N LYS A 171 -2.93 -18.28 -7.07
CA LYS A 171 -1.68 -18.68 -6.39
C LYS A 171 -1.22 -17.75 -5.28
N ILE A 172 -2.14 -17.05 -4.64
CA ILE A 172 -1.85 -16.32 -3.40
C ILE A 172 -1.50 -17.32 -2.30
N LYS A 173 -0.44 -17.04 -1.55
CA LYS A 173 0.09 -17.99 -0.55
C LYS A 173 -0.51 -17.76 0.84
N TYR A 174 -0.77 -16.50 1.22
CA TYR A 174 -1.33 -16.10 2.51
C TYR A 174 -1.96 -14.69 2.45
#